data_1baf8ba03e11f880e304f1816f2c1806
#
_entry.id   1baf8ba03e11f880e304f1816f2c1806
#
_cell.length_a   1.000
_cell.length_b   1.000
_cell.length_c   1.000
_cell.angle_alpha   90.00
_cell.angle_beta   90.00
_cell.angle_gamma   90.00
#
_symmetry.space_group_name_H-M   'P 1'
#
loop_
_entity.id
_entity.type
_entity.pdbx_description
1 polymer ?
#
loop_
_entity_poly.entity_id
_entity_poly.type
_entity_poly.pdbx_seq_one_letter_code
_entity_poly.pdbx_strand_id
1 'polypeptide(L)'
;MTCSHAILHVIEAFMPTPNSNAILYRIRVAIPVYVYDTFDYTVSAEQYDQAQVGARVAISFGRQNLIGIITEKVDPNELFTGQFKLKAITELLDQESILDQQVLTLLTWSAQYYQFPIGEVMQSALPSLLRQGRALDILFHQWKIIPNDNPDALLKRSQKQYDAYQILKLHLHGTTENILNLSGIETATLKALEKKGLVECCLEPHDFTPTPVQLAQVPLTPNEDQKKSIQQILKALHHYQAFLLDGLTGSGKTEV
;
A
#
# COMPACT_ATOMS: atom_id res chain seq x y z
N MET A 1 -19.30 -29.42 20.12
CA MET A 1 -20.53 -29.58 19.30
C MET A 1 -21.42 -28.40 19.60
N THR A 2 -22.02 -27.78 18.60
CA THR A 2 -22.96 -26.65 18.65
C THR A 2 -22.36 -25.24 18.67
N CYS A 3 -21.80 -24.83 17.54
CA CYS A 3 -21.62 -23.40 17.21
C CYS A 3 -22.04 -23.04 15.77
N SER A 4 -22.81 -23.94 15.13
CA SER A 4 -23.13 -23.80 13.69
C SER A 4 -24.54 -23.21 13.39
N HIS A 5 -25.32 -22.80 14.41
CA HIS A 5 -26.73 -22.44 14.19
C HIS A 5 -27.08 -20.96 14.39
N ALA A 6 -26.14 -20.11 14.73
CA ALA A 6 -26.45 -18.70 15.04
C ALA A 6 -26.28 -17.72 13.85
N ILE A 7 -25.80 -18.17 12.68
CA ILE A 7 -25.57 -17.30 11.51
C ILE A 7 -26.71 -17.33 10.49
N LEU A 8 -27.67 -18.24 10.62
CA LEU A 8 -28.69 -18.48 9.60
C LEU A 8 -29.96 -17.61 9.68
N HIS A 9 -30.13 -16.74 10.67
CA HIS A 9 -31.42 -16.04 10.89
C HIS A 9 -31.49 -14.56 10.48
N VAL A 10 -30.60 -14.05 9.66
CA VAL A 10 -30.63 -12.63 9.20
C VAL A 10 -30.98 -12.50 7.70
N ILE A 11 -31.37 -13.57 7.02
CA ILE A 11 -31.63 -13.55 5.57
C ILE A 11 -33.06 -13.87 5.23
N GLU A 12 -34.03 -13.15 5.76
CA GLU A 12 -35.38 -13.12 5.22
C GLU A 12 -35.82 -11.67 5.08
N ALA A 13 -35.73 -11.10 3.88
CA ALA A 13 -36.67 -10.13 3.33
C ALA A 13 -36.31 -9.73 1.89
N PHE A 14 -37.25 -9.94 1.01
CA PHE A 14 -37.41 -9.39 -0.33
C PHE A 14 -36.72 -10.10 -1.50
N MET A 15 -37.48 -10.98 -2.14
CA MET A 15 -37.22 -11.40 -3.52
C MET A 15 -37.86 -10.41 -4.51
N PRO A 16 -37.10 -9.89 -5.47
CA PRO A 16 -37.64 -9.57 -6.78
C PRO A 16 -37.25 -10.68 -7.77
N THR A 17 -38.22 -11.03 -8.60
CA THR A 17 -38.19 -12.01 -9.68
C THR A 17 -36.99 -11.77 -10.63
N PRO A 18 -36.36 -12.83 -11.16
CA PRO A 18 -35.31 -12.71 -12.13
C PRO A 18 -35.93 -12.33 -13.49
N ASN A 19 -35.75 -11.09 -13.91
CA ASN A 19 -36.01 -10.70 -15.28
C ASN A 19 -34.82 -9.85 -15.76
N SER A 20 -34.15 -10.39 -16.73
CA SER A 20 -33.25 -9.81 -17.71
C SER A 20 -31.88 -10.51 -17.82
N ASN A 21 -31.50 -10.81 -19.05
CA ASN A 21 -30.16 -11.18 -19.53
C ASN A 21 -29.11 -10.06 -19.28
N ALA A 22 -29.12 -9.44 -18.12
CA ALA A 22 -28.08 -8.47 -17.77
C ALA A 22 -26.83 -9.23 -17.35
N ILE A 23 -25.74 -9.01 -18.04
CA ILE A 23 -24.43 -9.53 -17.70
C ILE A 23 -24.11 -9.10 -16.27
N LEU A 24 -23.83 -10.07 -15.40
CA LEU A 24 -23.52 -9.83 -14.00
C LEU A 24 -22.01 -9.83 -13.79
N TYR A 25 -21.42 -8.66 -13.70
CA TYR A 25 -19.99 -8.53 -13.40
C TYR A 25 -19.75 -8.79 -11.92
N ARG A 26 -18.87 -9.75 -11.62
CA ARG A 26 -18.55 -10.20 -10.26
C ARG A 26 -17.04 -10.30 -10.04
N ILE A 27 -16.65 -10.07 -8.79
CA ILE A 27 -15.32 -10.34 -8.30
C ILE A 27 -15.40 -11.18 -7.03
N ARG A 28 -14.43 -12.05 -6.80
CA ARG A 28 -14.23 -12.75 -5.53
C ARG A 28 -13.27 -11.98 -4.66
N VAL A 29 -13.63 -11.83 -3.40
CA VAL A 29 -12.90 -10.99 -2.45
C VAL A 29 -12.58 -11.79 -1.20
N ALA A 30 -11.31 -11.84 -0.81
CA ALA A 30 -10.87 -12.32 0.47
C ALA A 30 -11.01 -11.17 1.50
N ILE A 31 -11.82 -11.39 2.54
CA ILE A 31 -12.11 -10.39 3.58
C ILE A 31 -11.63 -10.88 4.95
N PRO A 32 -11.22 -9.97 5.87
CA PRO A 32 -10.69 -10.34 7.17
C PRO A 32 -11.81 -10.81 8.12
N VAL A 33 -12.28 -12.00 7.89
CA VAL A 33 -13.27 -12.70 8.73
C VAL A 33 -12.85 -14.15 8.87
N TYR A 34 -13.21 -14.78 9.98
CA TYR A 34 -12.88 -16.19 10.27
C TYR A 34 -13.72 -17.17 9.44
N VAL A 35 -13.69 -16.98 8.12
CA VAL A 35 -14.34 -17.86 7.13
C VAL A 35 -13.27 -18.30 6.13
N TYR A 36 -13.22 -19.59 5.82
CA TYR A 36 -12.20 -20.18 4.94
C TYR A 36 -12.40 -19.85 3.46
N ASP A 37 -13.51 -19.24 3.12
CA ASP A 37 -13.92 -18.98 1.75
C ASP A 37 -13.81 -17.50 1.37
N THR A 38 -13.88 -17.22 0.08
CA THR A 38 -13.98 -15.88 -0.49
C THR A 38 -15.44 -15.52 -0.74
N PHE A 39 -15.72 -14.25 -0.94
CA PHE A 39 -17.08 -13.74 -1.10
C PHE A 39 -17.26 -13.07 -2.46
N ASP A 40 -18.35 -13.39 -3.13
CA ASP A 40 -18.72 -12.76 -4.38
C ASP A 40 -19.36 -11.39 -4.14
N TYR A 41 -18.86 -10.38 -4.86
CA TYR A 41 -19.43 -9.03 -4.90
C TYR A 41 -19.69 -8.62 -6.34
N THR A 42 -20.75 -7.82 -6.55
CA THR A 42 -21.03 -7.22 -7.85
C THR A 42 -20.24 -5.93 -8.03
N VAL A 43 -19.89 -5.65 -9.28
CA VAL A 43 -19.22 -4.44 -9.72
C VAL A 43 -19.88 -3.89 -10.97
N SER A 44 -19.69 -2.61 -11.28
CA SER A 44 -20.06 -2.07 -12.60
C SER A 44 -19.16 -2.63 -13.70
N ALA A 45 -19.56 -2.53 -14.97
CA ALA A 45 -18.71 -2.93 -16.09
C ALA A 45 -17.37 -2.19 -16.06
N GLU A 46 -17.40 -0.89 -15.82
CA GLU A 46 -16.19 -0.06 -15.71
C GLU A 46 -15.27 -0.50 -14.56
N GLN A 47 -15.84 -0.74 -13.37
CA GLN A 47 -15.08 -1.26 -12.23
C GLN A 47 -14.52 -2.65 -12.50
N TYR A 48 -15.26 -3.49 -13.23
CA TYR A 48 -14.78 -4.83 -13.60
C TYR A 48 -13.56 -4.74 -14.52
N ASP A 49 -13.58 -3.84 -15.51
CA ASP A 49 -12.46 -3.65 -16.42
C ASP A 49 -11.20 -3.16 -15.69
N GLN A 50 -11.38 -2.24 -14.73
CA GLN A 50 -10.30 -1.68 -13.92
C GLN A 50 -9.81 -2.63 -12.81
N ALA A 51 -10.66 -3.53 -12.32
CA ALA A 51 -10.32 -4.42 -11.22
C ALA A 51 -9.14 -5.35 -11.57
N GLN A 52 -8.18 -5.46 -10.67
CA GLN A 52 -7.05 -6.36 -10.79
C GLN A 52 -7.01 -7.33 -9.59
N VAL A 53 -6.61 -8.58 -9.84
CA VAL A 53 -6.35 -9.54 -8.76
C VAL A 53 -5.20 -9.02 -7.91
N GLY A 54 -5.37 -9.01 -6.59
CA GLY A 54 -4.41 -8.42 -5.65
C GLY A 54 -4.67 -6.95 -5.32
N ALA A 55 -5.63 -6.29 -5.97
CA ALA A 55 -6.07 -4.94 -5.63
C ALA A 55 -7.02 -4.97 -4.42
N ARG A 56 -7.07 -3.86 -3.66
CA ARG A 56 -7.97 -3.70 -2.52
C ARG A 56 -9.31 -3.14 -2.95
N VAL A 57 -10.33 -3.58 -2.25
CA VAL A 57 -11.70 -3.06 -2.38
C VAL A 57 -12.28 -2.74 -1.02
N ALA A 58 -13.03 -1.65 -0.93
CA ALA A 58 -13.87 -1.37 0.21
C ALA A 58 -15.23 -2.05 0.00
N ILE A 59 -15.67 -2.79 1.01
CA ILE A 59 -16.91 -3.56 0.96
C ILE A 59 -17.71 -3.40 2.23
N SER A 60 -19.02 -3.62 2.14
CA SER A 60 -19.90 -3.73 3.30
C SER A 60 -20.15 -5.21 3.62
N PHE A 61 -19.73 -5.64 4.81
CA PHE A 61 -19.99 -6.99 5.35
C PHE A 61 -20.78 -6.91 6.66
N GLY A 62 -22.01 -7.39 6.65
CA GLY A 62 -22.93 -7.18 7.77
C GLY A 62 -23.17 -5.68 8.00
N ARG A 63 -22.76 -5.19 9.17
CA ARG A 63 -22.83 -3.78 9.57
C ARG A 63 -21.46 -3.09 9.54
N GLN A 64 -20.42 -3.78 9.09
CA GLN A 64 -19.05 -3.29 9.07
C GLN A 64 -18.61 -2.94 7.64
N ASN A 65 -17.78 -1.92 7.53
CA ASN A 65 -17.05 -1.64 6.31
C ASN A 65 -15.66 -2.26 6.47
N LEU A 66 -15.29 -3.13 5.54
CA LEU A 66 -14.05 -3.87 5.57
C LEU A 66 -13.26 -3.60 4.27
N ILE A 67 -11.96 -3.77 4.34
CA ILE A 67 -11.09 -3.78 3.18
C ILE A 67 -10.79 -5.23 2.84
N GLY A 68 -11.12 -5.62 1.62
CA GLY A 68 -10.81 -6.94 1.07
C GLY A 68 -9.78 -6.88 -0.05
N ILE A 69 -9.26 -8.03 -0.41
CA ILE A 69 -8.36 -8.22 -1.55
C ILE A 69 -9.08 -9.02 -2.63
N ILE A 70 -9.04 -8.53 -3.86
CA ILE A 70 -9.59 -9.26 -5.01
C ILE A 70 -8.73 -10.49 -5.26
N THR A 71 -9.34 -11.66 -5.22
CA THR A 71 -8.68 -12.94 -5.50
C THR A 71 -8.97 -13.46 -6.90
N GLU A 72 -10.10 -13.05 -7.48
CA GLU A 72 -10.53 -13.50 -8.81
C GLU A 72 -11.47 -12.50 -9.46
N LYS A 73 -11.35 -12.35 -10.78
CA LYS A 73 -12.38 -11.74 -11.64
C LYS A 73 -13.22 -12.87 -12.22
N VAL A 74 -14.46 -12.98 -11.81
CA VAL A 74 -15.35 -14.07 -12.24
C VAL A 74 -15.79 -13.82 -13.69
N ASP A 75 -15.74 -14.85 -14.54
CA ASP A 75 -16.21 -14.74 -15.92
C ASP A 75 -17.68 -14.24 -15.93
N PRO A 76 -18.00 -13.17 -16.66
CA PRO A 76 -19.37 -12.65 -16.74
C PRO A 76 -20.39 -13.66 -17.28
N ASN A 77 -19.92 -14.69 -18.01
CA ASN A 77 -20.78 -15.79 -18.51
C ASN A 77 -21.00 -16.88 -17.45
N GLU A 78 -20.26 -16.88 -16.35
CA GLU A 78 -20.45 -17.82 -15.25
C GLU A 78 -21.74 -17.50 -14.50
N LEU A 79 -22.69 -18.45 -14.50
CA LEU A 79 -23.97 -18.28 -13.82
C LEU A 79 -23.77 -18.25 -12.30
N PHE A 80 -24.35 -17.26 -11.67
CA PHE A 80 -24.44 -17.23 -10.21
C PHE A 80 -25.56 -18.17 -9.73
N THR A 81 -25.19 -19.23 -9.06
CA THR A 81 -26.12 -20.24 -8.54
C THR A 81 -26.53 -20.03 -7.08
N GLY A 82 -26.02 -18.97 -6.45
CA GLY A 82 -26.31 -18.65 -5.05
C GLY A 82 -27.76 -18.22 -4.84
N GLN A 83 -28.31 -18.58 -3.68
CA GLN A 83 -29.73 -18.29 -3.31
C GLN A 83 -29.89 -16.89 -2.68
N PHE A 84 -28.82 -16.09 -2.59
CA PHE A 84 -28.85 -14.78 -1.94
C PHE A 84 -28.44 -13.65 -2.91
N LYS A 85 -28.93 -12.46 -2.63
CA LYS A 85 -28.60 -11.27 -3.40
C LYS A 85 -27.17 -10.84 -3.10
N LEU A 86 -26.35 -10.76 -4.14
CA LEU A 86 -24.98 -10.23 -4.01
C LEU A 86 -25.03 -8.73 -3.69
N LYS A 87 -24.10 -8.30 -2.86
CA LYS A 87 -23.87 -6.88 -2.60
C LYS A 87 -22.85 -6.32 -3.60
N ALA A 88 -23.00 -5.04 -3.91
CA ALA A 88 -21.98 -4.32 -4.66
C ALA A 88 -20.80 -3.95 -3.74
N ILE A 89 -19.61 -3.81 -4.33
CA ILE A 89 -18.50 -3.16 -3.63
C ILE A 89 -18.86 -1.72 -3.30
N THR A 90 -18.26 -1.17 -2.26
CA THR A 90 -18.39 0.26 -1.94
C THR A 90 -17.48 1.10 -2.83
N GLU A 91 -16.22 0.64 -2.99
CA GLU A 91 -15.20 1.37 -3.74
C GLU A 91 -14.08 0.41 -4.19
N LEU A 92 -13.53 0.64 -5.38
CA LEU A 92 -12.28 0.04 -5.84
C LEU A 92 -11.15 0.98 -5.40
N LEU A 93 -10.30 0.54 -4.47
CA LEU A 93 -9.28 1.38 -3.87
C LEU A 93 -8.00 1.49 -4.71
N ASP A 94 -7.66 0.43 -5.44
CA ASP A 94 -6.45 0.36 -6.25
C ASP A 94 -6.80 -0.02 -7.69
N GLN A 95 -6.18 0.64 -8.65
CA GLN A 95 -6.30 0.31 -10.08
C GLN A 95 -5.30 -0.77 -10.51
N GLU A 96 -4.27 -1.00 -9.71
CA GLU A 96 -3.25 -2.02 -9.93
C GLU A 96 -3.18 -2.97 -8.74
N SER A 97 -2.60 -4.15 -8.96
CA SER A 97 -2.34 -5.09 -7.88
C SER A 97 -1.29 -4.51 -6.91
N ILE A 98 -1.62 -4.49 -5.61
CA ILE A 98 -0.65 -4.09 -4.57
C ILE A 98 0.18 -5.28 -4.06
N LEU A 99 -0.19 -6.49 -4.46
CA LEU A 99 0.51 -7.73 -4.14
C LEU A 99 0.98 -8.35 -5.45
N ASP A 100 2.27 -8.60 -5.59
CA ASP A 100 2.76 -9.30 -6.78
C ASP A 100 2.26 -10.76 -6.83
N GLN A 101 2.35 -11.38 -7.99
CA GLN A 101 1.84 -12.73 -8.22
C GLN A 101 2.53 -13.78 -7.35
N GLN A 102 3.80 -13.60 -7.00
CA GLN A 102 4.54 -14.54 -6.15
C GLN A 102 4.02 -14.47 -4.72
N VAL A 103 3.78 -13.26 -4.21
CA VAL A 103 3.19 -13.04 -2.88
C VAL A 103 1.77 -13.59 -2.83
N LEU A 104 0.93 -13.32 -3.82
CA LEU A 104 -0.43 -13.88 -3.89
C LEU A 104 -0.42 -15.42 -3.86
N THR A 105 0.49 -16.03 -4.61
CA THR A 105 0.67 -17.49 -4.63
C THR A 105 1.09 -18.01 -3.25
N LEU A 106 2.06 -17.34 -2.61
CA LEU A 106 2.54 -17.69 -1.27
C LEU A 106 1.42 -17.59 -0.23
N LEU A 107 0.64 -16.51 -0.25
CA LEU A 107 -0.46 -16.30 0.69
C LEU A 107 -1.57 -17.35 0.51
N THR A 108 -1.91 -17.67 -0.72
CA THR A 108 -2.91 -18.71 -1.03
C THR A 108 -2.41 -20.09 -0.55
N TRP A 109 -1.15 -20.42 -0.84
CA TRP A 109 -0.54 -21.64 -0.33
C TRP A 109 -0.51 -21.68 1.20
N SER A 110 -0.15 -20.56 1.85
CA SER A 110 -0.08 -20.46 3.31
C SER A 110 -1.47 -20.70 3.95
N ALA A 111 -2.52 -20.10 3.38
CA ALA A 111 -3.88 -20.30 3.87
C ALA A 111 -4.28 -21.79 3.82
N GLN A 112 -3.95 -22.47 2.72
CA GLN A 112 -4.23 -23.89 2.55
C GLN A 112 -3.37 -24.78 3.47
N TYR A 113 -2.08 -24.51 3.54
CA TYR A 113 -1.12 -25.32 4.32
C TYR A 113 -1.40 -25.22 5.82
N TYR A 114 -1.63 -24.02 6.34
CA TYR A 114 -1.90 -23.80 7.76
C TYR A 114 -3.37 -23.93 8.12
N GLN A 115 -4.23 -24.22 7.17
CA GLN A 115 -5.69 -24.28 7.38
C GLN A 115 -6.22 -23.02 8.07
N PHE A 116 -5.83 -21.86 7.53
CA PHE A 116 -6.21 -20.56 8.10
C PHE A 116 -7.03 -19.73 7.10
N PRO A 117 -8.01 -18.92 7.56
CA PRO A 117 -8.88 -18.13 6.68
C PRO A 117 -8.09 -17.25 5.71
N ILE A 118 -8.37 -17.39 4.42
CA ILE A 118 -7.63 -16.68 3.35
C ILE A 118 -7.65 -15.15 3.53
N GLY A 119 -8.77 -14.59 3.99
CA GLY A 119 -8.89 -13.16 4.23
C GLY A 119 -7.95 -12.64 5.32
N GLU A 120 -7.80 -13.38 6.41
CA GLU A 120 -6.86 -13.05 7.49
C GLU A 120 -5.41 -13.16 7.02
N VAL A 121 -5.09 -14.19 6.22
CA VAL A 121 -3.76 -14.38 5.64
C VAL A 121 -3.41 -13.21 4.71
N MET A 122 -4.31 -12.85 3.80
CA MET A 122 -4.13 -11.71 2.88
C MET A 122 -3.92 -10.39 3.64
N GLN A 123 -4.71 -10.15 4.68
CA GLN A 123 -4.56 -8.95 5.51
C GLN A 123 -3.24 -8.91 6.26
N SER A 124 -2.68 -10.05 6.67
CA SER A 124 -1.40 -10.09 7.39
C SER A 124 -0.23 -9.60 6.54
N ALA A 125 -0.32 -9.71 5.21
CA ALA A 125 0.68 -9.23 4.26
C ALA A 125 0.65 -7.71 4.07
N LEU A 126 -0.42 -7.03 4.50
CA LEU A 126 -0.56 -5.60 4.29
C LEU A 126 -0.08 -4.79 5.51
N PRO A 127 0.63 -3.68 5.28
CA PRO A 127 0.86 -2.66 6.30
C PRO A 127 -0.45 -2.15 6.91
N SER A 128 -0.42 -1.75 8.18
CA SER A 128 -1.62 -1.36 8.94
C SER A 128 -2.43 -0.23 8.29
N LEU A 129 -1.78 0.74 7.67
CA LEU A 129 -2.46 1.85 6.98
C LEU A 129 -3.20 1.37 5.73
N LEU A 130 -2.64 0.43 4.99
CA LEU A 130 -3.29 -0.13 3.80
C LEU A 130 -4.50 -0.99 4.17
N ARG A 131 -4.44 -1.71 5.31
CA ARG A 131 -5.60 -2.43 5.87
C ARG A 131 -6.76 -1.53 6.27
N GLN A 132 -6.47 -0.24 6.55
CA GLN A 132 -7.47 0.78 6.87
C GLN A 132 -8.01 1.50 5.63
N GLY A 133 -7.62 1.10 4.43
CA GLY A 133 -8.06 1.72 3.17
C GLY A 133 -7.33 3.01 2.82
N ARG A 134 -6.18 3.32 3.45
CA ARG A 134 -5.37 4.46 3.04
C ARG A 134 -4.81 4.25 1.65
N ALA A 135 -4.67 5.34 0.90
CA ALA A 135 -4.05 5.32 -0.42
C ALA A 135 -2.61 4.81 -0.36
N LEU A 136 -2.13 4.22 -1.46
CA LEU A 136 -0.73 3.80 -1.62
C LEU A 136 0.21 4.99 -1.62
N ASP A 137 -0.20 6.06 -2.29
CA ASP A 137 0.58 7.28 -2.36
C ASP A 137 0.52 8.00 -1.03
N ILE A 138 1.64 8.02 -0.33
CA ILE A 138 1.81 8.87 0.84
C ILE A 138 2.08 10.28 0.30
N LEU A 139 1.04 11.10 0.27
CA LEU A 139 1.17 12.49 -0.11
C LEU A 139 1.75 13.27 1.08
N PHE A 140 2.78 14.03 0.81
CA PHE A 140 3.40 14.93 1.77
C PHE A 140 3.10 16.37 1.41
N HIS A 141 2.91 17.21 2.40
CA HIS A 141 2.91 18.64 2.21
C HIS A 141 4.32 19.08 1.84
N GLN A 142 4.50 19.43 0.57
CA GLN A 142 5.73 20.03 0.07
C GLN A 142 5.55 21.53 -0.09
N TRP A 143 6.53 22.28 0.41
CA TRP A 143 6.57 23.72 0.31
C TRP A 143 7.55 24.12 -0.79
N LYS A 144 7.05 24.86 -1.77
CA LYS A 144 7.81 25.35 -2.92
C LYS A 144 7.81 26.87 -2.94
N ILE A 145 8.91 27.45 -3.44
CA ILE A 145 8.99 28.90 -3.66
C ILE A 145 8.19 29.26 -4.91
N ILE A 146 7.39 30.31 -4.79
CA ILE A 146 6.80 30.99 -5.93
C ILE A 146 7.76 32.09 -6.38
N PRO A 147 8.18 32.13 -7.67
CA PRO A 147 9.00 33.22 -8.19
C PRO A 147 8.36 34.59 -7.93
N ASN A 148 9.12 35.50 -7.35
CA ASN A 148 8.66 36.84 -7.04
C ASN A 148 9.81 37.84 -7.32
N ASP A 149 9.49 38.98 -7.94
CA ASP A 149 10.48 39.97 -8.36
C ASP A 149 11.09 40.73 -7.18
N ASN A 150 10.37 40.87 -6.07
CA ASN A 150 10.84 41.63 -4.92
C ASN A 150 10.45 41.02 -3.57
N PRO A 151 10.95 39.81 -3.24
CA PRO A 151 10.63 39.13 -1.99
C PRO A 151 11.14 39.89 -0.75
N ASP A 152 12.28 40.58 -0.88
CA ASP A 152 12.92 41.30 0.24
C ASP A 152 12.05 42.43 0.76
N ALA A 153 11.30 43.12 -0.11
CA ALA A 153 10.38 44.16 0.30
C ALA A 153 9.23 43.63 1.17
N LEU A 154 8.77 42.42 0.87
CA LEU A 154 7.68 41.76 1.60
C LEU A 154 8.15 41.14 2.93
N LEU A 155 9.45 40.90 3.06
CA LEU A 155 10.04 40.21 4.21
C LEU A 155 10.74 41.17 5.21
N LYS A 156 10.91 42.45 4.88
CA LYS A 156 11.58 43.46 5.72
C LYS A 156 11.14 43.52 7.19
N ARG A 157 9.89 43.14 7.48
CA ARG A 157 9.27 43.27 8.81
C ARG A 157 9.47 42.04 9.71
N SER A 158 10.03 40.95 9.20
CA SER A 158 10.15 39.71 9.97
C SER A 158 11.39 38.93 9.56
N GLN A 159 12.43 39.01 10.41
CA GLN A 159 13.66 38.24 10.23
C GLN A 159 13.38 36.74 10.13
N LYS A 160 12.48 36.22 10.98
CA LYS A 160 12.10 34.80 11.01
C LYS A 160 11.53 34.32 9.66
N GLN A 161 10.72 35.15 8.98
CA GLN A 161 10.20 34.83 7.64
C GLN A 161 11.28 34.96 6.56
N TYR A 162 12.18 35.90 6.70
CA TYR A 162 13.30 36.05 5.78
C TYR A 162 14.23 34.84 5.82
N ASP A 163 14.62 34.41 7.03
CA ASP A 163 15.48 33.23 7.22
C ASP A 163 14.82 31.97 6.68
N ALA A 164 13.53 31.77 6.95
CA ALA A 164 12.76 30.65 6.41
C ALA A 164 12.72 30.67 4.88
N TYR A 165 12.54 31.83 4.27
CA TYR A 165 12.54 31.97 2.82
C TYR A 165 13.92 31.68 2.21
N GLN A 166 15.02 32.09 2.88
CA GLN A 166 16.38 31.75 2.43
C GLN A 166 16.66 30.25 2.50
N ILE A 167 16.20 29.57 3.56
CA ILE A 167 16.33 28.12 3.68
C ILE A 167 15.53 27.41 2.57
N LEU A 168 14.31 27.86 2.29
CA LEU A 168 13.50 27.30 1.20
C LEU A 168 14.16 27.46 -0.17
N LYS A 169 14.91 28.55 -0.41
CA LYS A 169 15.68 28.76 -1.64
C LYS A 169 16.74 27.69 -1.90
N LEU A 170 17.24 27.03 -0.88
CA LEU A 170 18.20 25.95 -1.03
C LEU A 170 17.56 24.67 -1.57
N HIS A 171 16.24 24.58 -1.51
CA HIS A 171 15.45 23.44 -1.94
C HIS A 171 14.67 23.75 -3.24
N LEU A 172 15.37 23.76 -4.37
CA LEU A 172 14.84 24.17 -5.69
C LEU A 172 13.58 23.39 -6.13
N HIS A 173 13.46 22.14 -5.70
CA HIS A 173 12.33 21.26 -6.06
C HIS A 173 11.25 21.19 -4.96
N GLY A 174 11.36 22.03 -3.93
CA GLY A 174 10.50 21.97 -2.76
C GLY A 174 11.06 21.05 -1.67
N THR A 175 10.46 21.12 -0.49
CA THR A 175 10.83 20.28 0.65
C THR A 175 9.65 20.04 1.56
N THR A 176 9.70 18.94 2.32
CA THR A 176 8.63 18.55 3.22
C THR A 176 8.63 19.41 4.49
N GLU A 177 7.45 19.57 5.08
CA GLU A 177 7.28 20.31 6.34
C GLU A 177 8.16 19.73 7.47
N ASN A 178 8.35 18.42 7.49
CA ASN A 178 9.20 17.76 8.50
C ASN A 178 10.66 18.22 8.42
N ILE A 179 11.22 18.34 7.22
CA ILE A 179 12.61 18.82 7.02
C ILE A 179 12.71 20.28 7.45
N LEU A 180 11.71 21.10 7.13
CA LEU A 180 11.67 22.51 7.53
C LEU A 180 11.56 22.67 9.05
N ASN A 181 10.76 21.84 9.71
CA ASN A 181 10.65 21.83 11.16
C ASN A 181 11.98 21.43 11.84
N LEU A 182 12.71 20.45 11.29
CA LEU A 182 14.06 20.10 11.75
C LEU A 182 15.05 21.25 11.59
N SER A 183 14.84 22.12 10.60
CA SER A 183 15.62 23.35 10.39
C SER A 183 15.13 24.54 11.24
N GLY A 184 14.18 24.30 12.17
CA GLY A 184 13.65 25.33 13.09
C GLY A 184 12.57 26.22 12.47
N ILE A 185 12.02 25.89 11.31
CA ILE A 185 10.95 26.63 10.66
C ILE A 185 9.61 26.07 11.09
N GLU A 186 8.82 26.89 11.78
CA GLU A 186 7.46 26.52 12.22
C GLU A 186 6.44 26.61 11.09
N THR A 187 5.46 25.73 11.08
CA THR A 187 4.31 25.74 10.16
C THR A 187 3.60 27.10 10.09
N ALA A 188 3.54 27.83 11.20
CA ALA A 188 2.95 29.18 11.24
C ALA A 188 3.73 30.18 10.36
N THR A 189 5.06 30.06 10.30
CA THR A 189 5.91 30.88 9.45
C THR A 189 5.69 30.56 7.97
N LEU A 190 5.55 29.28 7.62
CA LEU A 190 5.26 28.83 6.26
C LEU A 190 3.91 29.36 5.77
N LYS A 191 2.86 29.24 6.58
CA LYS A 191 1.54 29.80 6.28
C LYS A 191 1.55 31.32 6.14
N ALA A 192 2.41 32.02 6.88
CA ALA A 192 2.56 33.47 6.74
C ALA A 192 3.28 33.85 5.42
N LEU A 193 4.24 33.04 4.96
CA LEU A 193 4.88 33.21 3.65
C LEU A 193 3.91 32.90 2.51
N GLU A 194 3.08 31.87 2.66
CA GLU A 194 2.03 31.52 1.70
C GLU A 194 1.02 32.64 1.52
N LYS A 195 0.54 33.26 2.62
CA LYS A 195 -0.34 34.44 2.55
C LYS A 195 0.27 35.64 1.84
N LYS A 196 1.61 35.72 1.78
CA LYS A 196 2.33 36.75 1.03
C LYS A 196 2.60 36.36 -0.44
N GLY A 197 2.16 35.17 -0.87
CA GLY A 197 2.39 34.66 -2.22
C GLY A 197 3.85 34.35 -2.53
N LEU A 198 4.66 34.09 -1.52
CA LEU A 198 6.09 33.76 -1.68
C LEU A 198 6.38 32.27 -1.73
N VAL A 199 5.47 31.47 -1.19
CA VAL A 199 5.54 30.00 -1.19
C VAL A 199 4.16 29.43 -1.41
N GLU A 200 4.11 28.20 -1.87
CA GLU A 200 2.88 27.41 -1.99
C GLU A 200 3.08 26.04 -1.32
N CYS A 201 2.00 25.51 -0.77
CA CYS A 201 1.94 24.16 -0.24
C CYS A 201 1.26 23.25 -1.25
N CYS A 202 1.98 22.30 -1.81
CA CYS A 202 1.45 21.28 -2.71
C CYS A 202 1.41 19.94 -2.00
N LEU A 203 0.40 19.12 -2.28
CA LEU A 203 0.37 17.72 -1.90
C LEU A 203 1.02 16.93 -3.04
N GLU A 204 2.21 16.43 -2.80
CA GLU A 204 2.94 15.64 -3.78
C GLU A 204 3.36 14.28 -3.20
N PRO A 205 3.43 13.24 -4.05
CA PRO A 205 4.03 11.97 -3.65
C PRO A 205 5.47 12.22 -3.19
N HIS A 206 5.87 11.56 -2.11
CA HIS A 206 7.28 11.60 -1.74
C HIS A 206 8.09 10.86 -2.80
N ASP A 207 9.01 11.57 -3.42
CA ASP A 207 10.00 10.92 -4.29
C ASP A 207 10.98 10.14 -3.42
N PHE A 208 10.75 8.82 -3.35
CA PHE A 208 11.65 7.88 -2.69
C PHE A 208 12.85 7.50 -3.58
N THR A 209 13.19 8.30 -4.59
CA THR A 209 14.42 8.05 -5.33
C THR A 209 15.56 7.93 -4.31
N PRO A 210 16.16 6.75 -4.16
CA PRO A 210 17.21 6.58 -3.17
C PRO A 210 18.33 7.53 -3.54
N THR A 211 18.60 8.47 -2.65
CA THR A 211 19.83 9.28 -2.74
C THR A 211 20.99 8.31 -2.88
N PRO A 212 21.91 8.47 -3.83
CA PRO A 212 23.05 7.59 -3.97
C PRO A 212 23.72 7.42 -2.61
N VAL A 213 23.60 6.23 -2.04
CA VAL A 213 24.19 5.94 -0.72
C VAL A 213 25.68 5.98 -0.90
N GLN A 214 26.32 7.03 -0.39
CA GLN A 214 27.77 7.02 -0.25
C GLN A 214 28.12 6.14 0.95
N LEU A 215 28.82 5.05 0.68
CA LEU A 215 29.34 4.21 1.74
C LEU A 215 30.27 5.03 2.63
N ALA A 216 30.01 5.05 3.93
CA ALA A 216 30.85 5.76 4.91
C ALA A 216 32.28 5.18 4.99
N GLN A 217 32.44 3.92 4.59
CA GLN A 217 33.72 3.23 4.53
C GLN A 217 33.81 2.38 3.26
N VAL A 218 35.00 2.21 2.76
CA VAL A 218 35.27 1.28 1.65
C VAL A 218 34.88 -0.13 2.09
N PRO A 219 34.13 -0.88 1.28
CA PRO A 219 33.77 -2.26 1.60
C PRO A 219 35.02 -3.11 1.93
N LEU A 220 34.92 -3.92 2.96
CA LEU A 220 36.00 -4.85 3.31
C LEU A 220 36.19 -5.85 2.19
N THR A 221 37.45 -6.20 1.92
CA THR A 221 37.74 -7.25 0.94
C THR A 221 37.40 -8.62 1.53
N PRO A 222 36.46 -9.37 0.94
CA PRO A 222 36.11 -10.68 1.44
C PRO A 222 37.31 -11.64 1.44
N ASN A 223 37.44 -12.44 2.49
CA ASN A 223 38.42 -13.51 2.52
C ASN A 223 38.00 -14.68 1.58
N GLU A 224 38.86 -15.69 1.40
CA GLU A 224 38.63 -16.76 0.43
C GLU A 224 37.36 -17.60 0.75
N ASP A 225 37.06 -17.84 2.02
CA ASP A 225 35.87 -18.61 2.41
C ASP A 225 34.59 -17.79 2.25
N GLN A 226 34.62 -16.50 2.54
CA GLN A 226 33.53 -15.57 2.25
C GLN A 226 33.28 -15.49 0.74
N LYS A 227 34.34 -15.35 -0.10
CA LYS A 227 34.20 -15.35 -1.56
C LYS A 227 33.53 -16.61 -2.08
N LYS A 228 33.96 -17.80 -1.58
CA LYS A 228 33.33 -19.07 -1.97
C LYS A 228 31.85 -19.10 -1.60
N SER A 229 31.50 -18.68 -0.38
CA SER A 229 30.11 -18.62 0.10
C SER A 229 29.27 -17.68 -0.75
N ILE A 230 29.74 -16.44 -0.99
CA ILE A 230 29.09 -15.47 -1.86
C ILE A 230 28.87 -16.03 -3.27
N GLN A 231 29.90 -16.66 -3.86
CA GLN A 231 29.77 -17.25 -5.21
C GLN A 231 28.74 -18.38 -5.27
N GLN A 232 28.64 -19.21 -4.23
CA GLN A 232 27.62 -20.26 -4.17
C GLN A 232 26.21 -19.68 -4.08
N ILE A 233 26.01 -18.67 -3.24
CA ILE A 233 24.73 -17.98 -3.10
C ILE A 233 24.34 -17.28 -4.41
N LEU A 234 25.26 -16.55 -5.03
CA LEU A 234 25.01 -15.85 -6.30
C LEU A 234 24.65 -16.79 -7.44
N LYS A 235 25.22 -18.01 -7.50
CA LYS A 235 24.85 -19.02 -8.51
C LYS A 235 23.41 -19.53 -8.36
N ALA A 236 22.85 -19.45 -7.17
CA ALA A 236 21.49 -19.91 -6.88
C ALA A 236 20.45 -18.76 -6.91
N LEU A 237 20.83 -17.56 -7.26
CA LEU A 237 19.89 -16.46 -7.42
C LEU A 237 18.78 -16.86 -8.41
N HIS A 238 17.56 -16.47 -8.09
CA HIS A 238 16.32 -16.77 -8.83
C HIS A 238 15.85 -18.24 -8.78
N HIS A 239 16.54 -19.11 -8.00
CA HIS A 239 16.11 -20.47 -7.72
C HIS A 239 16.03 -20.69 -6.21
N TYR A 240 15.04 -21.46 -5.76
CA TYR A 240 14.98 -21.83 -4.35
C TYR A 240 16.14 -22.75 -3.98
N GLN A 241 16.96 -22.30 -3.05
CA GLN A 241 18.01 -23.10 -2.43
C GLN A 241 18.21 -22.66 -0.99
N ALA A 242 18.28 -23.62 -0.07
CA ALA A 242 18.62 -23.36 1.33
C ALA A 242 20.14 -23.42 1.52
N PHE A 243 20.68 -22.41 2.21
CA PHE A 243 22.10 -22.35 2.58
C PHE A 243 22.24 -22.33 4.10
N LEU A 244 23.19 -23.06 4.61
CA LEU A 244 23.64 -22.94 5.99
C LEU A 244 25.03 -22.29 5.98
N LEU A 245 25.10 -21.04 6.48
CA LEU A 245 26.37 -20.36 6.68
C LEU A 245 26.86 -20.62 8.11
N ASP A 246 27.71 -21.63 8.25
CA ASP A 246 28.32 -22.01 9.53
C ASP A 246 29.65 -21.29 9.74
N GLY A 247 29.93 -20.89 10.99
CA GLY A 247 31.17 -20.21 11.34
C GLY A 247 31.15 -19.64 12.76
N LEU A 248 32.33 -19.43 13.31
CA LEU A 248 32.50 -18.87 14.66
C LEU A 248 31.99 -17.45 14.76
N THR A 249 31.70 -17.00 15.99
CA THR A 249 31.37 -15.59 16.26
C THR A 249 32.54 -14.70 15.84
N GLY A 250 32.27 -13.64 15.09
CA GLY A 250 33.32 -12.74 14.57
C GLY A 250 34.02 -13.20 13.30
N SER A 251 33.61 -14.33 12.68
CA SER A 251 34.21 -14.79 11.42
C SER A 251 33.77 -14.01 10.18
N GLY A 252 32.98 -12.94 10.36
CA GLY A 252 32.52 -12.10 9.25
C GLY A 252 31.36 -12.68 8.45
N LYS A 253 30.50 -13.49 9.06
CA LYS A 253 29.28 -14.04 8.40
C LYS A 253 28.34 -12.93 7.91
N THR A 254 28.29 -11.82 8.63
CA THR A 254 27.44 -10.68 8.28
C THR A 254 27.89 -9.96 7.01
N GLU A 255 29.15 -10.15 6.62
CA GLU A 255 29.74 -9.56 5.40
C GLU A 255 29.47 -10.39 4.14
N VAL A 256 28.98 -11.63 4.32
CA VAL A 256 28.56 -12.53 3.24
C VAL A 256 27.13 -12.25 2.84
#